data_28b56e9d84c9e1e82212c3514cfdfd9d
#
_entry.id   28b56e9d84c9e1e82212c3514cfdfd9d
#
_cell.length_a   1.000
_cell.length_b   1.000
_cell.length_c   1.000
_cell.angle_alpha   90.00
_cell.angle_beta   90.00
_cell.angle_gamma   90.00
#
_symmetry.space_group_name_H-M   'P 1'
#
loop_
_entity.id
_entity.type
_entity.pdbx_description
1 polymer ?
#
loop_
_entity_poly.entity_id
_entity_poly.type
_entity_poly.pdbx_seq_one_letter_code
_entity_poly.pdbx_strand_id
1 'polypeptide(L)'
;MKKQHMKKALVSALAFVMVFGLAACGGKSSNKSKHDADTISVCIASEPETMDPARNSTVDGGTMTLHLFSGLAKWDADKDGKPVLKADLAEKLVDPVANEDGTYTYTYKIRKGAKWSDGKPVTAHDFVFAWNRAVSRELAADYSNMFQLIKGYDDIWPGEDKEPVAGAKLDVTAVDDNTLQVVVKNKVSYWNELLAFPTFLPVREDVVSDESWATSPEKYVSNGAYKLKEWKHNSLIVLEKNENYIDKKDVTMKTIKFYLSDDTNNMLTNFKNGDWQMIDSMPSNEMDSLKKEYKDEYHVANQLGTYYMGWNINKRILPEDSTLTGVEAEKAQAEIRQAIGLMIDRNYIVTEIGKADQIPASTFVAKALKDYDGKSFAA
;
A
#
# COMPACT_ATOMS: atom_id res chain seq x y z
N MET A 1 18.46 -60.47 -48.23
CA MET A 1 17.09 -59.97 -48.36
C MET A 1 16.41 -59.59 -46.99
N LYS A 2 16.69 -60.23 -45.86
CA LYS A 2 16.06 -59.88 -44.58
C LYS A 2 16.44 -58.53 -43.94
N LYS A 3 17.64 -57.97 -44.22
CA LYS A 3 18.10 -56.67 -43.65
C LYS A 3 17.48 -55.42 -44.33
N GLN A 4 16.99 -55.56 -45.59
CA GLN A 4 16.41 -54.41 -46.28
C GLN A 4 14.94 -54.19 -45.93
N HIS A 5 14.19 -55.23 -45.58
CA HIS A 5 12.82 -55.13 -45.12
C HIS A 5 12.67 -54.55 -43.71
N MET A 6 13.67 -54.83 -42.84
CA MET A 6 13.68 -54.29 -41.46
C MET A 6 14.02 -52.81 -41.44
N LYS A 7 14.85 -52.29 -42.36
CA LYS A 7 15.10 -50.84 -42.46
C LYS A 7 13.89 -50.06 -43.01
N LYS A 8 13.11 -50.66 -43.91
CA LYS A 8 11.89 -50.04 -44.45
C LYS A 8 10.75 -50.00 -43.40
N ALA A 9 10.62 -51.00 -42.57
CA ALA A 9 9.65 -51.05 -41.48
C ALA A 9 10.01 -50.04 -40.37
N LEU A 10 11.28 -49.83 -40.04
CA LEU A 10 11.72 -48.84 -39.06
C LEU A 10 11.50 -47.40 -39.52
N VAL A 11 11.72 -47.10 -40.81
CA VAL A 11 11.51 -45.78 -41.41
C VAL A 11 10.00 -45.45 -41.46
N SER A 12 9.15 -46.46 -41.77
CA SER A 12 7.68 -46.25 -41.77
C SER A 12 7.13 -46.07 -40.35
N ALA A 13 7.69 -46.74 -39.33
CA ALA A 13 7.28 -46.52 -37.95
C ALA A 13 7.71 -45.16 -37.40
N LEU A 14 8.90 -44.63 -37.77
CA LEU A 14 9.32 -43.29 -37.42
C LEU A 14 8.50 -42.18 -38.10
N ALA A 15 8.11 -42.40 -39.37
CA ALA A 15 7.25 -41.43 -40.09
C ALA A 15 5.83 -41.39 -39.54
N PHE A 16 5.32 -42.51 -39.00
CA PHE A 16 3.98 -42.56 -38.36
C PHE A 16 3.95 -41.89 -36.98
N VAL A 17 5.05 -41.90 -36.25
CA VAL A 17 5.19 -41.20 -34.95
C VAL A 17 5.33 -39.70 -35.17
N MET A 18 5.93 -39.22 -36.25
CA MET A 18 6.02 -37.79 -36.56
C MET A 18 4.70 -37.16 -37.08
N VAL A 19 3.85 -37.97 -37.76
CA VAL A 19 2.55 -37.49 -38.24
C VAL A 19 1.53 -37.36 -37.08
N PHE A 20 1.63 -38.16 -36.03
CA PHE A 20 0.81 -38.00 -34.83
C PHE A 20 1.27 -36.85 -33.93
N GLY A 21 2.54 -36.40 -34.02
CA GLY A 21 3.06 -35.24 -33.28
C GLY A 21 2.65 -33.90 -33.87
N LEU A 22 2.24 -33.83 -35.13
CA LEU A 22 1.84 -32.58 -35.82
C LEU A 22 0.33 -32.34 -35.85
N ALA A 23 -0.49 -33.33 -35.48
CA ALA A 23 -1.95 -33.15 -35.35
C ALA A 23 -2.38 -32.66 -33.96
N ALA A 24 -1.44 -32.49 -33.00
CA ALA A 24 -1.70 -31.95 -31.68
C ALA A 24 -1.50 -30.43 -31.53
N CYS A 25 -1.11 -29.73 -32.62
CA CYS A 25 -0.92 -28.26 -32.64
C CYS A 25 -2.05 -27.49 -33.33
N GLY A 26 -3.27 -27.92 -33.16
CA GLY A 26 -4.46 -27.25 -33.76
C GLY A 26 -5.68 -27.19 -32.82
N GLY A 27 -5.48 -27.49 -31.54
CA GLY A 27 -6.50 -27.28 -30.54
C GLY A 27 -6.28 -25.93 -29.87
N LYS A 28 -7.27 -25.04 -29.85
CA LYS A 28 -7.33 -23.94 -28.87
C LYS A 28 -6.95 -24.55 -27.52
N SER A 29 -5.76 -24.23 -27.05
CA SER A 29 -5.35 -24.52 -25.68
C SER A 29 -6.36 -23.78 -24.81
N SER A 30 -7.35 -24.47 -24.29
CA SER A 30 -7.99 -24.01 -23.08
C SER A 30 -6.88 -24.05 -22.04
N ASN A 31 -6.29 -22.89 -21.73
CA ASN A 31 -5.47 -22.72 -20.57
C ASN A 31 -6.32 -23.17 -19.37
N LYS A 32 -6.23 -24.45 -19.00
CA LYS A 32 -6.62 -24.86 -17.67
C LYS A 32 -5.66 -24.07 -16.79
N SER A 33 -6.22 -23.14 -16.02
CA SER A 33 -5.44 -22.36 -15.06
C SER A 33 -4.61 -23.36 -14.26
N LYS A 34 -3.29 -23.17 -14.22
CA LYS A 34 -2.36 -23.94 -13.40
C LYS A 34 -2.62 -23.74 -11.91
N HIS A 35 -3.61 -22.91 -11.56
CA HIS A 35 -3.90 -22.44 -10.21
C HIS A 35 -5.17 -23.06 -9.66
N ASP A 36 -5.15 -23.32 -8.38
CA ASP A 36 -6.33 -23.61 -7.59
C ASP A 36 -7.31 -22.43 -7.70
N ALA A 37 -8.59 -22.69 -7.94
CA ALA A 37 -9.63 -21.67 -8.14
C ALA A 37 -9.76 -20.69 -6.94
N ASP A 38 -9.32 -21.10 -5.77
CA ASP A 38 -9.38 -20.34 -4.52
C ASP A 38 -8.07 -19.59 -4.20
N THR A 39 -7.07 -19.62 -5.11
CA THR A 39 -5.76 -19.02 -4.92
C THR A 39 -5.47 -18.01 -6.01
N ILE A 40 -5.02 -16.80 -5.63
CA ILE A 40 -4.46 -15.81 -6.54
C ILE A 40 -2.97 -15.64 -6.27
N SER A 41 -2.17 -15.60 -7.32
CA SER A 41 -0.73 -15.32 -7.30
C SER A 41 -0.47 -13.97 -7.95
N VAL A 42 0.12 -13.06 -7.18
CA VAL A 42 0.45 -11.71 -7.65
C VAL A 42 1.92 -11.43 -7.40
N CYS A 43 2.54 -10.54 -8.16
CA CYS A 43 3.88 -10.06 -7.87
C CYS A 43 3.82 -8.59 -7.53
N ILE A 44 4.47 -8.23 -6.42
CA ILE A 44 4.74 -6.84 -6.01
C ILE A 44 6.24 -6.58 -6.09
N ALA A 45 6.61 -5.29 -6.30
CA ALA A 45 7.97 -4.93 -6.67
C ALA A 45 9.01 -5.22 -5.59
N SER A 46 8.69 -5.01 -4.32
CA SER A 46 9.68 -5.14 -3.25
C SER A 46 9.13 -5.78 -1.98
N GLU A 47 10.05 -6.21 -1.13
CA GLU A 47 9.72 -6.71 0.19
C GLU A 47 9.25 -5.57 1.09
N PRO A 48 8.13 -5.74 1.83
CA PRO A 48 7.74 -4.81 2.86
C PRO A 48 8.85 -4.65 3.91
N GLU A 49 9.23 -3.43 4.24
CA GLU A 49 10.20 -3.17 5.30
C GLU A 49 9.67 -3.65 6.66
N THR A 50 8.38 -3.46 6.87
CA THR A 50 7.66 -3.93 8.06
C THR A 50 6.18 -4.13 7.75
N MET A 51 5.53 -5.04 8.47
CA MET A 51 4.07 -5.19 8.48
C MET A 51 3.43 -4.62 9.76
N ASP A 52 4.18 -3.87 10.57
CA ASP A 52 3.65 -3.11 11.71
C ASP A 52 2.94 -1.85 11.19
N PRO A 53 1.61 -1.70 11.37
CA PRO A 53 0.87 -0.55 10.86
C PRO A 53 1.41 0.80 11.32
N ALA A 54 1.91 0.88 12.56
CA ALA A 54 2.43 2.13 13.13
C ALA A 54 3.81 2.51 12.55
N ARG A 55 4.62 1.52 12.14
CA ARG A 55 5.99 1.74 11.64
C ARG A 55 6.09 1.76 10.13
N ASN A 56 5.05 1.27 9.44
CA ASN A 56 5.08 1.20 7.99
C ASN A 56 5.02 2.59 7.35
N SER A 57 5.98 2.88 6.48
CA SER A 57 6.03 4.09 5.65
C SER A 57 6.18 3.76 4.14
N THR A 58 6.08 2.49 3.76
CA THR A 58 6.23 2.02 2.37
C THR A 58 4.90 1.60 1.75
N VAL A 59 4.81 1.67 0.43
CA VAL A 59 3.62 1.24 -0.33
C VAL A 59 3.39 -0.27 -0.16
N ASP A 60 4.46 -1.07 -0.24
CA ASP A 60 4.36 -2.53 -0.15
C ASP A 60 3.88 -2.99 1.23
N GLY A 61 4.44 -2.40 2.31
CA GLY A 61 3.95 -2.64 3.67
C GLY A 61 2.53 -2.15 3.87
N GLY A 62 2.15 -1.01 3.26
CA GLY A 62 0.76 -0.52 3.23
C GLY A 62 -0.18 -1.51 2.56
N THR A 63 0.22 -2.08 1.42
CA THR A 63 -0.55 -3.12 0.73
C THR A 63 -0.80 -4.33 1.64
N MET A 64 0.24 -4.80 2.34
CA MET A 64 0.10 -5.93 3.27
C MET A 64 -0.84 -5.58 4.44
N THR A 65 -0.63 -4.42 5.08
CA THR A 65 -1.44 -4.03 6.23
C THR A 65 -2.92 -3.86 5.90
N LEU A 66 -3.26 -3.38 4.70
CA LEU A 66 -4.67 -3.27 4.24
C LEU A 66 -5.35 -4.63 4.00
N HIS A 67 -4.61 -5.71 3.75
CA HIS A 67 -5.16 -7.06 3.70
C HIS A 67 -5.27 -7.70 5.09
N LEU A 68 -4.35 -7.35 5.99
CA LEU A 68 -4.18 -7.99 7.28
C LEU A 68 -4.98 -7.33 8.40
N PHE A 69 -5.30 -6.04 8.26
CA PHE A 69 -6.02 -5.28 9.29
C PHE A 69 -7.29 -4.62 8.76
N SER A 70 -8.20 -4.37 9.68
CA SER A 70 -9.36 -3.51 9.54
C SER A 70 -9.32 -2.40 10.57
N GLY A 71 -9.60 -1.17 10.15
CA GLY A 71 -9.66 0.03 10.98
C GLY A 71 -11.09 0.53 11.21
N LEU A 72 -11.26 1.75 11.69
CA LEU A 72 -12.59 2.37 11.83
C LEU A 72 -13.24 2.65 10.48
N ALA A 73 -12.42 3.05 9.49
CA ALA A 73 -12.83 3.37 8.13
C ALA A 73 -11.92 2.66 7.12
N LYS A 74 -12.41 2.53 5.90
CA LYS A 74 -11.62 2.02 4.76
C LYS A 74 -12.00 2.71 3.46
N TRP A 75 -11.06 2.79 2.53
CA TRP A 75 -11.37 3.08 1.14
C TRP A 75 -11.89 1.82 0.44
N ASP A 76 -12.91 1.99 -0.36
CA ASP A 76 -13.54 0.95 -1.16
C ASP A 76 -13.91 1.55 -2.53
N ALA A 77 -14.41 0.74 -3.44
CA ALA A 77 -14.95 1.21 -4.70
C ALA A 77 -16.49 1.26 -4.66
N ASP A 78 -17.06 2.27 -5.31
CA ASP A 78 -18.49 2.29 -5.61
C ASP A 78 -18.81 1.37 -6.82
N LYS A 79 -20.08 1.32 -7.21
CA LYS A 79 -20.53 0.53 -8.37
C LYS A 79 -19.88 0.92 -9.71
N ASP A 80 -19.34 2.14 -9.79
CA ASP A 80 -18.68 2.69 -10.98
C ASP A 80 -17.14 2.58 -10.88
N GLY A 81 -16.63 1.91 -9.82
CA GLY A 81 -15.18 1.74 -9.56
C GLY A 81 -14.49 2.98 -8.98
N LYS A 82 -15.25 3.99 -8.53
CA LYS A 82 -14.67 5.21 -7.94
C LYS A 82 -14.37 5.01 -6.46
N PRO A 83 -13.26 5.57 -5.96
CA PRO A 83 -12.95 5.51 -4.54
C PRO A 83 -14.07 6.12 -3.68
N VAL A 84 -14.48 5.41 -2.66
CA VAL A 84 -15.45 5.88 -1.67
C VAL A 84 -15.01 5.47 -0.27
N LEU A 85 -15.08 6.44 0.66
CA LEU A 85 -14.80 6.16 2.06
C LEU A 85 -16.00 5.47 2.70
N LYS A 86 -15.78 4.33 3.35
CA LYS A 86 -16.80 3.56 4.07
C LYS A 86 -16.40 3.34 5.51
N ALA A 87 -17.39 3.18 6.39
CA ALA A 87 -17.14 2.60 7.70
C ALA A 87 -16.69 1.14 7.51
N ASP A 88 -15.73 0.71 8.35
CA ASP A 88 -15.22 -0.67 8.38
C ASP A 88 -15.56 -1.32 9.72
N LEU A 89 -14.72 -1.23 10.74
CA LEU A 89 -15.07 -1.67 12.09
C LEU A 89 -15.97 -0.69 12.83
N ALA A 90 -15.99 0.60 12.46
CA ALA A 90 -17.03 1.50 12.96
C ALA A 90 -18.39 1.12 12.38
N GLU A 91 -19.46 1.15 13.18
CA GLU A 91 -20.84 0.94 12.70
C GLU A 91 -21.24 1.97 11.63
N LYS A 92 -20.71 3.19 11.75
CA LYS A 92 -20.86 4.30 10.79
C LYS A 92 -19.77 5.33 10.98
N LEU A 93 -19.49 6.10 9.94
CA LEU A 93 -18.74 7.35 10.06
C LEU A 93 -19.63 8.39 10.74
N VAL A 94 -19.04 9.21 11.61
CA VAL A 94 -19.78 10.16 12.44
C VAL A 94 -19.26 11.59 12.27
N ASP A 95 -20.14 12.55 12.51
CA ASP A 95 -19.77 13.95 12.71
C ASP A 95 -19.41 14.18 14.19
N PRO A 96 -18.52 15.14 14.48
CA PRO A 96 -18.15 15.43 15.85
C PRO A 96 -19.17 16.32 16.54
N VAL A 97 -19.20 16.25 17.87
CA VAL A 97 -19.91 17.18 18.75
C VAL A 97 -18.93 18.24 19.24
N ALA A 98 -19.31 19.51 19.14
CA ALA A 98 -18.52 20.62 19.67
C ALA A 98 -18.56 20.62 21.21
N ASN A 99 -17.39 20.82 21.83
CA ASN A 99 -17.24 20.98 23.26
C ASN A 99 -17.19 22.44 23.68
N GLU A 100 -17.46 22.76 24.94
CA GLU A 100 -17.43 24.12 25.47
C GLU A 100 -16.04 24.78 25.40
N ASP A 101 -14.97 23.96 25.43
CA ASP A 101 -13.58 24.43 25.34
C ASP A 101 -13.11 24.67 23.89
N GLY A 102 -14.01 24.58 22.90
CA GLY A 102 -13.72 24.78 21.48
C GLY A 102 -13.14 23.55 20.77
N THR A 103 -12.93 22.45 21.48
CA THR A 103 -12.56 21.17 20.88
C THR A 103 -13.77 20.40 20.35
N TYR A 104 -13.56 19.26 19.73
CA TYR A 104 -14.63 18.45 19.12
C TYR A 104 -14.44 16.98 19.49
N THR A 105 -15.54 16.32 19.85
CA THR A 105 -15.54 14.90 20.22
C THR A 105 -16.21 14.05 19.14
N TYR A 106 -15.48 13.08 18.63
CA TYR A 106 -16.03 11.99 17.81
C TYR A 106 -16.28 10.76 18.70
N THR A 107 -17.44 10.12 18.52
CA THR A 107 -17.79 8.89 19.25
C THR A 107 -18.14 7.80 18.26
N TYR A 108 -17.27 6.81 18.13
CA TYR A 108 -17.44 5.66 17.24
C TYR A 108 -17.94 4.45 18.03
N LYS A 109 -18.92 3.73 17.46
CA LYS A 109 -19.32 2.42 17.92
C LYS A 109 -18.63 1.38 17.07
N ILE A 110 -17.90 0.46 17.70
CA ILE A 110 -17.23 -0.66 17.04
C ILE A 110 -18.26 -1.78 16.85
N ARG A 111 -18.30 -2.34 15.65
CA ARG A 111 -19.19 -3.44 15.27
C ARG A 111 -19.01 -4.64 16.22
N LYS A 112 -20.09 -5.08 16.83
CA LYS A 112 -20.10 -6.26 17.69
C LYS A 112 -19.75 -7.51 16.89
N GLY A 113 -18.91 -8.35 17.47
CA GLY A 113 -18.49 -9.61 16.85
C GLY A 113 -17.21 -9.49 16.00
N ALA A 114 -16.61 -8.30 15.90
CA ALA A 114 -15.26 -8.14 15.33
C ALA A 114 -14.24 -8.93 16.17
N LYS A 115 -13.37 -9.69 15.51
CA LYS A 115 -12.41 -10.57 16.15
C LYS A 115 -11.03 -10.46 15.52
N TRP A 116 -10.03 -10.66 16.33
CA TRP A 116 -8.68 -10.95 15.89
C TRP A 116 -8.56 -12.35 15.28
N SER A 117 -7.51 -12.60 14.54
CA SER A 117 -7.27 -13.88 13.86
C SER A 117 -7.13 -15.07 14.83
N ASP A 118 -6.77 -14.81 16.09
CA ASP A 118 -6.74 -15.80 17.18
C ASP A 118 -8.10 -15.99 17.89
N GLY A 119 -9.14 -15.26 17.47
CA GLY A 119 -10.51 -15.37 17.98
C GLY A 119 -10.85 -14.43 19.14
N LYS A 120 -9.90 -13.70 19.73
CA LYS A 120 -10.20 -12.69 20.73
C LYS A 120 -11.01 -11.53 20.14
N PRO A 121 -11.87 -10.84 20.92
CA PRO A 121 -12.64 -9.69 20.43
C PRO A 121 -11.70 -8.52 20.08
N VAL A 122 -12.07 -7.75 19.05
CA VAL A 122 -11.51 -6.42 18.80
C VAL A 122 -12.30 -5.41 19.64
N THR A 123 -11.59 -4.56 20.36
CA THR A 123 -12.19 -3.61 21.30
C THR A 123 -11.70 -2.18 21.07
N ALA A 124 -12.39 -1.21 21.66
CA ALA A 124 -11.96 0.19 21.69
C ALA A 124 -10.59 0.36 22.39
N HIS A 125 -10.27 -0.52 23.35
CA HIS A 125 -8.99 -0.49 24.04
C HIS A 125 -7.80 -0.76 23.11
N ASP A 126 -7.99 -1.61 22.08
CA ASP A 126 -6.97 -1.88 21.08
C ASP A 126 -6.61 -0.63 20.26
N PHE A 127 -7.61 0.20 19.93
CA PHE A 127 -7.39 1.49 19.26
C PHE A 127 -6.69 2.50 20.18
N VAL A 128 -7.13 2.61 21.44
CA VAL A 128 -6.49 3.51 22.41
C VAL A 128 -5.02 3.15 22.59
N PHE A 129 -4.72 1.88 22.74
CA PHE A 129 -3.35 1.40 22.84
C PHE A 129 -2.56 1.69 21.54
N ALA A 130 -3.09 1.28 20.38
CA ALA A 130 -2.41 1.40 19.08
C ALA A 130 -2.03 2.85 18.77
N TRP A 131 -2.96 3.80 18.97
CA TRP A 131 -2.74 5.20 18.64
C TRP A 131 -1.74 5.87 19.59
N ASN A 132 -1.81 5.57 20.90
CA ASN A 132 -0.79 6.05 21.84
C ASN A 132 0.59 5.45 21.57
N ARG A 133 0.66 4.20 21.13
CA ARG A 133 1.90 3.56 20.69
C ARG A 133 2.46 4.25 19.42
N ALA A 134 1.60 4.53 18.43
CA ALA A 134 2.02 5.16 17.17
C ALA A 134 2.60 6.56 17.35
N VAL A 135 2.17 7.30 18.37
CA VAL A 135 2.71 8.63 18.69
C VAL A 135 3.82 8.60 19.74
N SER A 136 4.17 7.44 20.29
CA SER A 136 5.21 7.37 21.31
C SER A 136 6.57 7.76 20.71
N ARG A 137 7.34 8.54 21.48
CA ARG A 137 8.69 8.97 21.07
C ARG A 137 9.66 7.80 20.99
N GLU A 138 9.41 6.76 21.75
CA GLU A 138 10.20 5.52 21.75
C GLU A 138 10.04 4.76 20.43
N LEU A 139 8.81 4.67 19.89
CA LEU A 139 8.56 4.01 18.62
C LEU A 139 9.11 4.83 17.43
N ALA A 140 9.10 6.17 17.55
CA ALA A 140 9.58 7.11 16.54
C ALA A 140 8.98 6.85 15.13
N ALA A 141 7.68 6.58 15.08
CA ALA A 141 6.99 6.25 13.84
C ALA A 141 6.96 7.44 12.88
N ASP A 142 7.27 7.21 11.59
CA ASP A 142 7.36 8.23 10.53
C ASP A 142 6.05 9.02 10.37
N TYR A 143 4.91 8.37 10.59
CA TYR A 143 3.58 8.98 10.47
C TYR A 143 2.94 9.39 11.80
N SER A 144 3.73 9.51 12.88
CA SER A 144 3.22 9.99 14.17
C SER A 144 2.52 11.36 14.07
N ASN A 145 2.97 12.22 13.16
CA ASN A 145 2.41 13.55 12.90
C ASN A 145 0.98 13.53 12.37
N MET A 146 0.49 12.41 11.82
CA MET A 146 -0.90 12.31 11.37
C MET A 146 -1.92 12.39 12.51
N PHE A 147 -1.49 12.13 13.74
CA PHE A 147 -2.30 12.27 14.96
C PHE A 147 -2.32 13.70 15.52
N GLN A 148 -1.65 14.65 14.90
CA GLN A 148 -1.51 16.03 15.39
C GLN A 148 -2.83 16.77 15.63
N LEU A 149 -3.93 16.32 15.01
CA LEU A 149 -5.26 16.88 15.26
C LEU A 149 -5.85 16.47 16.60
N ILE A 150 -5.41 15.35 17.17
CA ILE A 150 -5.94 14.83 18.42
C ILE A 150 -5.34 15.65 19.58
N LYS A 151 -6.21 16.04 20.52
CA LYS A 151 -5.80 16.72 21.75
C LYS A 151 -4.82 15.83 22.53
N GLY A 152 -3.81 16.47 23.13
CA GLY A 152 -2.71 15.76 23.81
C GLY A 152 -1.48 15.48 22.93
N TYR A 153 -1.61 15.56 21.61
CA TYR A 153 -0.45 15.37 20.73
C TYR A 153 0.67 16.37 21.00
N ASP A 154 0.34 17.65 21.19
CA ASP A 154 1.33 18.71 21.40
C ASP A 154 2.09 18.57 22.75
N ASP A 155 1.52 17.82 23.70
CA ASP A 155 2.20 17.49 24.96
C ASP A 155 3.23 16.34 24.77
N ILE A 156 3.01 15.47 23.78
CA ILE A 156 3.93 14.38 23.40
C ILE A 156 5.03 14.91 22.47
N TRP A 157 4.63 15.71 21.48
CA TRP A 157 5.47 16.30 20.43
C TRP A 157 5.34 17.82 20.45
N PRO A 158 5.88 18.51 21.47
CA PRO A 158 5.89 19.97 21.52
C PRO A 158 6.82 20.52 20.44
N GLY A 159 6.64 21.80 20.09
CA GLY A 159 7.57 22.50 19.20
C GLY A 159 8.99 22.56 19.77
N GLU A 160 9.92 23.03 18.92
CA GLU A 160 11.38 22.99 19.17
C GLU A 160 11.84 23.57 20.53
N ASP A 161 11.08 24.54 21.06
CA ASP A 161 11.45 25.24 22.31
C ASP A 161 10.79 24.67 23.56
N LYS A 162 10.14 23.51 23.51
CA LYS A 162 9.41 22.94 24.63
C LYS A 162 9.79 21.48 24.90
N GLU A 163 9.85 21.13 26.18
CA GLU A 163 10.05 19.75 26.58
C GLU A 163 8.74 18.97 26.56
N PRO A 164 8.77 17.68 26.19
CA PRO A 164 7.60 16.80 26.25
C PRO A 164 7.09 16.64 27.68
N VAL A 165 5.78 16.59 27.83
CA VAL A 165 5.15 16.32 29.12
C VAL A 165 5.28 14.83 29.43
N ALA A 166 5.88 14.50 30.57
CA ALA A 166 6.06 13.11 30.99
C ALA A 166 4.71 12.40 31.15
N GLY A 167 4.57 11.25 30.50
CA GLY A 167 3.34 10.44 30.55
C GLY A 167 2.16 11.01 29.74
N ALA A 168 2.39 12.04 28.90
CA ALA A 168 1.37 12.58 28.01
C ALA A 168 0.81 11.49 27.09
N LYS A 169 -0.49 11.58 26.82
CA LYS A 169 -1.23 10.67 25.95
C LYS A 169 -2.19 11.46 25.07
N LEU A 170 -2.58 10.87 23.95
CA LEU A 170 -3.68 11.37 23.14
C LEU A 170 -4.98 11.34 23.96
N ASP A 171 -5.86 12.34 23.72
CA ASP A 171 -7.21 12.34 24.26
C ASP A 171 -8.10 11.40 23.43
N VAL A 172 -7.83 10.13 23.59
CA VAL A 172 -8.55 9.00 23.01
C VAL A 172 -8.89 8.01 24.13
N THR A 173 -10.18 7.63 24.24
CA THR A 173 -10.70 6.87 25.37
C THR A 173 -11.64 5.76 24.92
N ALA A 174 -11.46 4.58 25.48
CA ALA A 174 -12.43 3.50 25.41
C ALA A 174 -13.47 3.73 26.54
N VAL A 175 -14.66 4.18 26.16
CA VAL A 175 -15.78 4.40 27.11
C VAL A 175 -16.31 3.05 27.61
N ASP A 176 -16.35 2.10 26.72
CA ASP A 176 -16.61 0.68 26.92
C ASP A 176 -15.88 -0.13 25.84
N ASP A 177 -15.96 -1.46 25.84
CA ASP A 177 -15.29 -2.31 24.87
C ASP A 177 -15.62 -1.98 23.40
N ASN A 178 -16.80 -1.42 23.15
CA ASN A 178 -17.28 -1.13 21.81
C ASN A 178 -17.44 0.38 21.50
N THR A 179 -17.05 1.25 22.42
CA THR A 179 -17.21 2.71 22.24
C THR A 179 -15.88 3.42 22.37
N LEU A 180 -15.41 3.98 21.28
CA LEU A 180 -14.20 4.81 21.20
C LEU A 180 -14.59 6.27 21.11
N GLN A 181 -14.06 7.12 22.01
CA GLN A 181 -14.13 8.57 21.91
C GLN A 181 -12.77 9.15 21.57
N VAL A 182 -12.78 10.16 20.71
CA VAL A 182 -11.59 10.89 20.27
C VAL A 182 -11.87 12.37 20.35
N VAL A 183 -11.05 13.11 21.06
CA VAL A 183 -11.15 14.58 21.14
C VAL A 183 -10.12 15.19 20.20
N VAL A 184 -10.58 15.99 19.24
CA VAL A 184 -9.74 16.71 18.30
C VAL A 184 -9.73 18.21 18.57
N LYS A 185 -8.61 18.86 18.33
CA LYS A 185 -8.42 20.31 18.58
C LYS A 185 -9.30 21.18 17.69
N ASN A 186 -9.54 20.76 16.45
CA ASN A 186 -10.33 21.49 15.46
C ASN A 186 -11.15 20.53 14.61
N LYS A 187 -12.33 20.97 14.15
CA LYS A 187 -13.10 20.24 13.14
C LYS A 187 -12.45 20.41 11.77
N VAL A 188 -12.11 19.29 11.13
CA VAL A 188 -11.59 19.23 9.76
C VAL A 188 -12.45 18.30 8.92
N SER A 189 -12.61 18.61 7.64
CA SER A 189 -13.45 17.82 6.72
C SER A 189 -12.89 16.43 6.41
N TYR A 190 -11.57 16.27 6.47
CA TYR A 190 -10.86 15.04 6.12
C TYR A 190 -10.58 14.11 7.30
N TRP A 191 -11.14 14.37 8.49
CA TRP A 191 -10.89 13.54 9.68
C TRP A 191 -11.20 12.05 9.46
N ASN A 192 -12.39 11.75 8.90
CA ASN A 192 -12.77 10.36 8.66
C ASN A 192 -11.89 9.68 7.59
N GLU A 193 -11.29 10.44 6.68
CA GLU A 193 -10.34 9.91 5.68
C GLU A 193 -9.02 9.47 6.31
N LEU A 194 -8.54 10.20 7.34
CA LEU A 194 -7.35 9.80 8.11
C LEU A 194 -7.52 8.43 8.75
N LEU A 195 -8.73 8.08 9.21
CA LEU A 195 -9.00 6.81 9.88
C LEU A 195 -8.84 5.58 8.95
N ALA A 196 -8.81 5.79 7.64
CA ALA A 196 -8.54 4.76 6.65
C ALA A 196 -7.03 4.60 6.34
N PHE A 197 -6.18 5.44 6.92
CA PHE A 197 -4.74 5.34 6.71
C PHE A 197 -4.13 4.27 7.65
N PRO A 198 -3.15 3.46 7.18
CA PRO A 198 -2.63 2.31 7.94
C PRO A 198 -2.16 2.60 9.35
N THR A 199 -1.58 3.77 9.63
CA THR A 199 -1.10 4.11 10.98
C THR A 199 -2.22 4.21 12.03
N PHE A 200 -3.50 4.37 11.61
CA PHE A 200 -4.67 4.37 12.49
C PHE A 200 -5.27 2.98 12.75
N LEU A 201 -4.70 1.94 12.15
CA LEU A 201 -5.15 0.56 12.37
C LEU A 201 -4.88 0.11 13.80
N PRO A 202 -5.76 -0.71 14.40
CA PRO A 202 -5.56 -1.20 15.77
C PRO A 202 -4.48 -2.28 15.81
N VAL A 203 -3.79 -2.37 16.92
CA VAL A 203 -2.92 -3.49 17.29
C VAL A 203 -3.14 -3.83 18.77
N ARG A 204 -2.82 -5.06 19.16
CA ARG A 204 -2.97 -5.51 20.54
C ARG A 204 -1.66 -5.39 21.32
N GLU A 205 -1.76 -4.89 22.54
CA GLU A 205 -0.64 -4.74 23.46
C GLU A 205 0.10 -6.06 23.74
N ASP A 206 -0.66 -7.13 24.02
CA ASP A 206 -0.08 -8.46 24.33
C ASP A 206 0.63 -9.11 23.13
N VAL A 207 0.37 -8.63 21.90
CA VAL A 207 1.03 -9.10 20.68
C VAL A 207 2.29 -8.29 20.39
N VAL A 208 2.19 -6.96 20.40
CA VAL A 208 3.29 -6.07 19.98
C VAL A 208 4.37 -5.89 21.04
N SER A 209 4.17 -6.41 22.25
CA SER A 209 5.20 -6.49 23.28
C SER A 209 6.35 -7.43 22.93
N ASP A 210 6.15 -8.36 22.01
CA ASP A 210 7.22 -9.16 21.41
C ASP A 210 7.77 -8.45 20.16
N GLU A 211 9.01 -7.98 20.20
CA GLU A 211 9.62 -7.19 19.12
C GLU A 211 9.61 -7.90 17.75
N SER A 212 9.57 -9.23 17.74
CA SER A 212 9.53 -10.04 16.51
C SER A 212 8.11 -10.28 15.94
N TRP A 213 7.08 -9.74 16.59
CA TRP A 213 5.69 -10.02 16.19
C TRP A 213 5.39 -9.70 14.72
N ALA A 214 5.94 -8.59 14.21
CA ALA A 214 5.68 -8.10 12.85
C ALA A 214 6.53 -8.78 11.76
N THR A 215 7.42 -9.69 12.14
CA THR A 215 8.32 -10.43 11.21
C THR A 215 8.16 -11.94 11.31
N SER A 216 7.36 -12.44 12.27
CA SER A 216 7.16 -13.87 12.51
C SER A 216 5.70 -14.27 12.26
N PRO A 217 5.40 -15.06 11.21
CA PRO A 217 4.03 -15.46 10.90
C PRO A 217 3.28 -16.10 12.08
N GLU A 218 3.96 -16.90 12.91
CA GLU A 218 3.37 -17.59 14.05
C GLU A 218 2.96 -16.64 15.18
N LYS A 219 3.55 -15.45 15.25
CA LYS A 219 3.28 -14.43 16.26
C LYS A 219 2.37 -13.32 15.73
N TYR A 220 2.16 -13.30 14.42
CA TYR A 220 1.41 -12.23 13.76
C TYR A 220 -0.08 -12.39 13.97
N VAL A 221 -0.69 -11.50 14.74
CA VAL A 221 -2.13 -11.46 14.99
C VAL A 221 -2.71 -10.22 14.33
N SER A 222 -3.68 -10.43 13.46
CA SER A 222 -4.35 -9.39 12.67
C SER A 222 -5.87 -9.53 12.75
N ASN A 223 -6.62 -8.57 12.24
CA ASN A 223 -8.08 -8.55 12.32
C ASN A 223 -8.77 -8.31 10.98
N GLY A 224 -8.01 -8.29 9.88
CA GLY A 224 -8.52 -8.06 8.53
C GLY A 224 -9.03 -9.31 7.84
N ALA A 225 -9.28 -9.15 6.53
CA ALA A 225 -9.82 -10.21 5.67
C ALA A 225 -8.92 -11.44 5.58
N TYR A 226 -7.62 -11.22 5.71
CA TYR A 226 -6.59 -12.27 5.65
C TYR A 226 -5.72 -12.25 6.91
N LYS A 227 -5.01 -13.36 7.15
CA LYS A 227 -3.97 -13.49 8.14
C LYS A 227 -2.68 -13.96 7.49
N LEU A 228 -1.54 -13.59 8.05
CA LEU A 228 -0.23 -13.99 7.58
C LEU A 228 -0.03 -15.49 7.83
N LYS A 229 0.27 -16.25 6.78
CA LYS A 229 0.53 -17.68 6.85
C LYS A 229 2.00 -18.01 6.72
N GLU A 230 2.68 -17.36 5.79
CA GLU A 230 4.07 -17.63 5.47
C GLU A 230 4.75 -16.34 5.02
N TRP A 231 5.98 -16.14 5.42
CA TRP A 231 6.85 -15.10 4.92
C TRP A 231 8.25 -15.64 4.68
N LYS A 232 8.55 -15.87 3.42
CA LYS A 232 9.90 -16.18 2.94
C LYS A 232 10.52 -14.89 2.43
N HIS A 233 11.39 -14.31 3.21
CA HIS A 233 12.05 -13.04 2.89
C HIS A 233 12.64 -13.04 1.48
N ASN A 234 12.49 -11.91 0.79
CA ASN A 234 12.92 -11.67 -0.60
C ASN A 234 12.34 -12.65 -1.64
N SER A 235 11.23 -13.32 -1.35
CA SER A 235 10.67 -14.33 -2.25
C SER A 235 9.15 -14.38 -2.26
N LEU A 236 8.51 -14.61 -1.10
CA LEU A 236 7.09 -14.95 -1.06
C LEU A 236 6.44 -14.59 0.27
N ILE A 237 5.30 -13.94 0.21
CA ILE A 237 4.37 -13.77 1.33
C ILE A 237 3.09 -14.52 0.98
N VAL A 238 2.61 -15.36 1.90
CA VAL A 238 1.34 -16.06 1.74
C VAL A 238 0.35 -15.59 2.79
N LEU A 239 -0.76 -15.08 2.31
CA LEU A 239 -1.90 -14.73 3.14
C LEU A 239 -2.99 -15.79 2.97
N GLU A 240 -3.64 -16.19 4.07
CA GLU A 240 -4.81 -17.05 4.03
C GLU A 240 -6.03 -16.36 4.62
N LYS A 241 -7.20 -16.68 4.10
CA LYS A 241 -8.48 -16.14 4.56
C LYS A 241 -8.62 -16.25 6.08
N ASN A 242 -8.98 -15.14 6.71
CA ASN A 242 -9.24 -15.10 8.14
C ASN A 242 -10.70 -15.51 8.43
N GLU A 243 -10.90 -16.71 8.97
CA GLU A 243 -12.24 -17.21 9.32
C GLU A 243 -12.88 -16.48 10.51
N ASN A 244 -12.12 -15.64 11.22
CA ASN A 244 -12.61 -14.77 12.29
C ASN A 244 -12.96 -13.37 11.79
N TYR A 245 -12.68 -13.03 10.52
CA TYR A 245 -13.01 -11.73 9.94
C TYR A 245 -14.51 -11.48 9.98
N ILE A 246 -14.91 -10.27 10.37
CA ILE A 246 -16.32 -9.92 10.55
C ILE A 246 -17.14 -10.05 9.26
N ASP A 247 -16.54 -9.66 8.12
CA ASP A 247 -17.17 -9.72 6.79
C ASP A 247 -16.62 -10.89 5.94
N LYS A 248 -16.22 -12.00 6.57
CA LYS A 248 -15.62 -13.16 5.89
C LYS A 248 -16.44 -13.76 4.74
N LYS A 249 -17.74 -13.50 4.71
CA LYS A 249 -18.63 -13.97 3.64
C LYS A 249 -18.34 -13.29 2.31
N ASP A 250 -17.79 -12.06 2.36
CA ASP A 250 -17.46 -11.26 1.20
C ASP A 250 -16.05 -11.57 0.66
N VAL A 251 -15.27 -12.35 1.41
CA VAL A 251 -13.92 -12.76 1.01
C VAL A 251 -14.00 -14.03 0.17
N THR A 252 -13.76 -13.91 -1.13
CA THR A 252 -13.89 -15.00 -2.10
C THR A 252 -12.63 -15.86 -2.22
N MET A 253 -11.44 -15.22 -2.31
CA MET A 253 -10.17 -15.93 -2.40
C MET A 253 -9.75 -16.49 -1.05
N LYS A 254 -9.37 -17.77 -1.00
CA LYS A 254 -8.86 -18.40 0.24
C LYS A 254 -7.40 -18.11 0.49
N THR A 255 -6.62 -17.92 -0.56
CA THR A 255 -5.18 -17.72 -0.48
C THR A 255 -4.73 -16.64 -1.44
N ILE A 256 -3.89 -15.72 -0.98
CA ILE A 256 -3.16 -14.78 -1.81
C ILE A 256 -1.67 -15.07 -1.65
N LYS A 257 -0.97 -15.24 -2.76
CA LYS A 257 0.48 -15.40 -2.81
C LYS A 257 1.07 -14.13 -3.40
N PHE A 258 1.83 -13.40 -2.61
CA PHE A 258 2.58 -12.23 -3.06
C PHE A 258 4.03 -12.66 -3.32
N TYR A 259 4.38 -12.78 -4.59
CA TYR A 259 5.77 -12.96 -5.00
C TYR A 259 6.48 -11.62 -4.97
N LEU A 260 7.75 -11.64 -4.58
CA LEU A 260 8.58 -10.45 -4.41
C LEU A 260 9.65 -10.45 -5.48
N SER A 261 9.63 -9.46 -6.38
CA SER A 261 10.63 -9.29 -7.43
C SER A 261 10.60 -7.86 -7.95
N ASP A 262 11.76 -7.24 -8.09
CA ASP A 262 11.96 -5.93 -8.72
C ASP A 262 12.38 -6.05 -10.20
N ASP A 263 12.58 -7.27 -10.70
CA ASP A 263 12.88 -7.54 -12.11
C ASP A 263 11.60 -7.59 -12.95
N THR A 264 11.30 -6.50 -13.64
CA THR A 264 10.11 -6.37 -14.49
C THR A 264 10.06 -7.37 -15.66
N ASN A 265 11.21 -7.84 -16.16
CA ASN A 265 11.25 -8.89 -17.20
C ASN A 265 10.85 -10.25 -16.61
N ASN A 266 11.29 -10.54 -15.39
CA ASN A 266 10.87 -11.72 -14.66
C ASN A 266 9.36 -11.67 -14.37
N MET A 267 8.84 -10.51 -13.93
CA MET A 267 7.40 -10.31 -13.72
C MET A 267 6.60 -10.61 -14.99
N LEU A 268 6.98 -9.99 -16.11
CA LEU A 268 6.28 -10.18 -17.38
C LEU A 268 6.36 -11.64 -17.87
N THR A 269 7.50 -12.29 -17.69
CA THR A 269 7.68 -13.70 -18.08
C THR A 269 6.75 -14.62 -17.30
N ASN A 270 6.67 -14.47 -15.98
CA ASN A 270 5.79 -15.28 -15.13
C ASN A 270 4.31 -15.00 -15.38
N PHE A 271 3.95 -13.73 -15.67
CA PHE A 271 2.59 -13.38 -16.09
C PHE A 271 2.23 -14.06 -17.41
N LYS A 272 3.06 -13.94 -18.43
CA LYS A 272 2.83 -14.59 -19.76
C LYS A 272 2.75 -16.11 -19.67
N ASN A 273 3.50 -16.72 -18.78
CA ASN A 273 3.45 -18.17 -18.51
C ASN A 273 2.20 -18.60 -17.74
N GLY A 274 1.43 -17.65 -17.18
CA GLY A 274 0.29 -17.89 -16.31
C GLY A 274 0.69 -18.36 -14.91
N ASP A 275 1.93 -18.12 -14.46
CA ASP A 275 2.37 -18.45 -13.11
C ASP A 275 1.92 -17.37 -12.10
N TRP A 276 1.82 -16.13 -12.55
CA TRP A 276 1.23 -15.02 -11.80
C TRP A 276 0.03 -14.44 -12.54
N GLN A 277 -1.08 -14.19 -11.84
CA GLN A 277 -2.31 -13.63 -12.41
C GLN A 277 -2.31 -12.11 -12.45
N MET A 278 -1.45 -11.46 -11.67
CA MET A 278 -1.32 -10.01 -11.61
C MET A 278 0.15 -9.65 -11.36
N ILE A 279 0.60 -8.60 -12.02
CA ILE A 279 1.88 -7.92 -11.78
C ILE A 279 1.63 -6.43 -11.69
N ASP A 280 2.33 -5.72 -10.82
CA ASP A 280 2.15 -4.28 -10.62
C ASP A 280 3.13 -3.43 -11.47
N SER A 281 4.12 -4.09 -12.07
CA SER A 281 5.16 -3.44 -12.86
C SER A 281 5.51 -4.27 -14.09
N MET A 282 5.99 -3.59 -15.15
CA MET A 282 6.39 -4.22 -16.40
C MET A 282 7.50 -3.42 -17.10
N PRO A 283 8.28 -4.02 -18.02
CA PRO A 283 9.30 -3.31 -18.77
C PRO A 283 8.73 -2.16 -19.58
N SER A 284 9.26 -0.95 -19.45
CA SER A 284 8.74 0.24 -20.14
C SER A 284 8.83 0.14 -21.65
N ASN A 285 9.81 -0.58 -22.19
CA ASN A 285 9.96 -0.84 -23.63
C ASN A 285 8.89 -1.79 -24.18
N GLU A 286 8.22 -2.57 -23.35
CA GLU A 286 7.15 -3.50 -23.74
C GLU A 286 5.74 -2.89 -23.59
N MET A 287 5.58 -1.75 -22.92
CA MET A 287 4.26 -1.22 -22.57
C MET A 287 3.35 -0.99 -23.77
N ASP A 288 3.87 -0.45 -24.89
CA ASP A 288 3.07 -0.19 -26.09
C ASP A 288 2.57 -1.47 -26.77
N SER A 289 3.35 -2.54 -26.71
CA SER A 289 2.95 -3.86 -27.21
C SER A 289 1.95 -4.53 -26.28
N LEU A 290 2.19 -4.45 -24.97
CA LEU A 290 1.32 -5.04 -23.96
C LEU A 290 -0.06 -4.38 -23.89
N LYS A 291 -0.16 -3.06 -24.02
CA LYS A 291 -1.44 -2.34 -24.16
C LYS A 291 -2.30 -2.86 -25.33
N LYS A 292 -1.68 -3.35 -26.40
CA LYS A 292 -2.38 -3.91 -27.58
C LYS A 292 -2.71 -5.39 -27.40
N GLU A 293 -1.75 -6.15 -26.88
CA GLU A 293 -1.85 -7.61 -26.71
C GLU A 293 -2.82 -7.99 -25.59
N TYR A 294 -2.76 -7.27 -24.46
CA TYR A 294 -3.54 -7.52 -23.24
C TYR A 294 -4.55 -6.41 -22.97
N LYS A 295 -5.24 -5.96 -24.00
CA LYS A 295 -6.15 -4.82 -23.96
C LYS A 295 -7.16 -4.86 -22.80
N ASP A 296 -7.68 -6.03 -22.46
CA ASP A 296 -8.71 -6.20 -21.46
C ASP A 296 -8.12 -6.46 -20.04
N GLU A 297 -6.84 -6.85 -19.97
CA GLU A 297 -6.12 -7.12 -18.73
C GLU A 297 -5.15 -5.99 -18.34
N TYR A 298 -4.89 -5.05 -19.27
CA TYR A 298 -4.01 -3.91 -19.01
C TYR A 298 -4.79 -2.76 -18.39
N HIS A 299 -4.53 -2.48 -17.14
CA HIS A 299 -5.22 -1.42 -16.39
C HIS A 299 -4.24 -0.34 -15.95
N VAL A 300 -4.62 0.93 -16.16
CA VAL A 300 -3.91 2.09 -15.62
C VAL A 300 -4.71 2.65 -14.46
N ALA A 301 -4.14 2.60 -13.26
CA ALA A 301 -4.72 3.20 -12.07
C ALA A 301 -4.08 4.57 -11.82
N ASN A 302 -4.88 5.64 -11.91
CA ASN A 302 -4.42 6.97 -11.56
C ASN A 302 -4.15 7.08 -10.06
N GLN A 303 -2.96 7.55 -9.70
CA GLN A 303 -2.59 7.82 -8.33
C GLN A 303 -2.63 9.31 -8.01
N LEU A 304 -3.11 9.66 -6.83
CA LEU A 304 -3.11 11.02 -6.32
C LEU A 304 -1.74 11.32 -5.70
N GLY A 305 -0.73 11.46 -6.55
CA GLY A 305 0.64 11.66 -6.11
C GLY A 305 1.47 12.40 -7.14
N THR A 306 2.56 13.00 -6.67
CA THR A 306 3.57 13.65 -7.51
C THR A 306 4.92 13.01 -7.24
N TYR A 307 5.50 12.39 -8.26
CA TYR A 307 6.88 11.92 -8.18
C TYR A 307 7.84 13.07 -8.44
N TYR A 308 8.81 13.26 -7.56
CA TYR A 308 9.74 14.38 -7.65
C TYR A 308 11.15 13.99 -7.21
N MET A 309 12.13 14.74 -7.68
CA MET A 309 13.50 14.69 -7.18
C MET A 309 13.69 15.80 -6.14
N GLY A 310 14.07 15.41 -4.93
CA GLY A 310 14.40 16.35 -3.87
C GLY A 310 15.87 16.73 -3.88
N TRP A 311 16.18 17.96 -3.48
CA TRP A 311 17.54 18.42 -3.24
C TRP A 311 17.93 18.19 -1.79
N ASN A 312 19.13 17.68 -1.54
CA ASN A 312 19.69 17.74 -0.20
C ASN A 312 20.16 19.16 0.08
N ILE A 313 19.29 19.95 0.69
CA ILE A 313 19.57 21.37 1.00
C ILE A 313 20.65 21.57 2.06
N ASN A 314 21.01 20.54 2.82
CA ASN A 314 22.13 20.57 3.77
C ASN A 314 23.49 20.44 3.07
N LYS A 315 23.51 20.18 1.77
CA LYS A 315 24.73 20.12 0.97
C LYS A 315 24.88 21.40 0.14
N ARG A 316 26.01 22.06 0.33
CA ARG A 316 26.40 23.24 -0.47
C ARG A 316 26.66 22.80 -1.90
N ILE A 317 26.07 23.51 -2.88
CA ILE A 317 26.26 23.26 -4.33
C ILE A 317 26.97 24.39 -5.05
N LEU A 318 27.36 25.45 -4.31
CA LEU A 318 28.22 26.49 -4.86
C LEU A 318 29.65 25.96 -5.09
N PRO A 319 30.39 26.50 -6.09
CA PRO A 319 31.79 26.20 -6.26
C PRO A 319 32.61 26.42 -4.97
N GLU A 320 33.68 25.64 -4.80
CA GLU A 320 34.52 25.70 -3.59
C GLU A 320 35.15 27.07 -3.37
N ASP A 321 35.47 27.77 -4.46
CA ASP A 321 36.05 29.12 -4.46
C ASP A 321 35.02 30.24 -4.31
N SER A 322 33.73 29.91 -4.19
CA SER A 322 32.67 30.91 -4.00
C SER A 322 32.80 31.62 -2.65
N THR A 323 32.84 32.93 -2.68
CA THR A 323 32.91 33.82 -1.50
C THR A 323 31.53 34.15 -0.93
N LEU A 324 30.45 33.72 -1.57
CA LEU A 324 29.06 33.98 -1.13
C LEU A 324 28.77 33.30 0.20
N THR A 325 28.12 34.02 1.12
CA THR A 325 27.72 33.52 2.44
C THR A 325 26.29 33.97 2.79
N GLY A 326 25.67 33.35 3.80
CA GLY A 326 24.35 33.73 4.29
C GLY A 326 23.29 33.74 3.20
N VAL A 327 22.40 34.75 3.20
CA VAL A 327 21.25 34.88 2.29
C VAL A 327 21.66 34.91 0.82
N GLU A 328 22.80 35.52 0.49
CA GLU A 328 23.30 35.58 -0.90
C GLU A 328 23.71 34.20 -1.41
N ALA A 329 24.37 33.42 -0.56
CA ALA A 329 24.70 32.02 -0.89
C ALA A 329 23.46 31.17 -1.10
N GLU A 330 22.43 31.28 -0.23
CA GLU A 330 21.18 30.55 -0.34
C GLU A 330 20.43 30.92 -1.63
N LYS A 331 20.37 32.21 -1.97
CA LYS A 331 19.75 32.66 -3.22
C LYS A 331 20.46 32.09 -4.44
N ALA A 332 21.78 32.17 -4.50
CA ALA A 332 22.57 31.62 -5.61
C ALA A 332 22.39 30.11 -5.74
N GLN A 333 22.37 29.39 -4.63
CA GLN A 333 22.08 27.94 -4.64
C GLN A 333 20.66 27.62 -5.13
N ALA A 334 19.66 28.44 -4.77
CA ALA A 334 18.29 28.29 -5.26
C ALA A 334 18.21 28.51 -6.78
N GLU A 335 18.92 29.52 -7.30
CA GLU A 335 18.98 29.80 -8.74
C GLU A 335 19.65 28.65 -9.52
N ILE A 336 20.71 28.04 -8.98
CA ILE A 336 21.35 26.85 -9.58
C ILE A 336 20.38 25.66 -9.61
N ARG A 337 19.68 25.37 -8.51
CA ARG A 337 18.68 24.31 -8.46
C ARG A 337 17.56 24.53 -9.48
N GLN A 338 17.09 25.78 -9.60
CA GLN A 338 16.09 26.15 -10.58
C GLN A 338 16.59 25.97 -12.01
N ALA A 339 17.81 26.40 -12.31
CA ALA A 339 18.41 26.23 -13.63
C ALA A 339 18.51 24.75 -14.04
N ILE A 340 18.97 23.89 -13.13
CA ILE A 340 19.01 22.44 -13.38
C ILE A 340 17.58 21.89 -13.59
N GLY A 341 16.61 22.32 -12.81
CA GLY A 341 15.22 21.90 -12.96
C GLY A 341 14.59 22.29 -14.31
N LEU A 342 15.02 23.44 -14.87
CA LEU A 342 14.59 23.90 -16.20
C LEU A 342 15.20 23.10 -17.36
N MET A 343 16.34 22.43 -17.13
CA MET A 343 16.99 21.57 -18.14
C MET A 343 16.33 20.20 -18.26
N ILE A 344 15.47 19.82 -17.33
CA ILE A 344 14.82 18.50 -17.31
C ILE A 344 13.56 18.54 -18.18
N ASP A 345 13.57 17.79 -19.28
CA ASP A 345 12.39 17.60 -20.10
C ASP A 345 11.43 16.56 -19.47
N ARG A 346 10.44 17.08 -18.75
CA ARG A 346 9.44 16.25 -18.06
C ARG A 346 8.52 15.53 -19.06
N ASN A 347 8.27 16.11 -20.26
CA ASN A 347 7.49 15.44 -21.29
C ASN A 347 8.22 14.20 -21.77
N TYR A 348 9.52 14.32 -22.09
CA TYR A 348 10.33 13.17 -22.49
C TYR A 348 10.32 12.05 -21.44
N ILE A 349 10.42 12.41 -20.16
CA ILE A 349 10.37 11.42 -19.05
C ILE A 349 9.05 10.65 -19.07
N VAL A 350 7.91 11.32 -19.18
CA VAL A 350 6.60 10.63 -19.10
C VAL A 350 6.25 9.88 -20.39
N THR A 351 6.69 10.37 -21.58
CA THR A 351 6.33 9.77 -22.88
C THR A 351 7.30 8.68 -23.32
N GLU A 352 8.61 8.83 -23.04
CA GLU A 352 9.63 7.93 -23.56
C GLU A 352 10.22 6.98 -22.51
N ILE A 353 10.18 7.37 -21.22
CA ILE A 353 10.76 6.57 -20.12
C ILE A 353 9.63 5.91 -19.32
N GLY A 354 8.69 6.69 -18.80
CA GLY A 354 7.61 6.21 -17.95
C GLY A 354 6.56 5.39 -18.71
N LYS A 355 6.01 5.94 -19.78
CA LYS A 355 5.03 5.30 -20.70
C LYS A 355 3.76 4.73 -20.07
N ALA A 356 3.47 5.09 -18.82
CA ALA A 356 2.32 4.61 -18.05
C ALA A 356 1.26 5.71 -17.84
N ASP A 357 1.10 6.58 -18.84
CA ASP A 357 0.11 7.66 -18.90
C ASP A 357 0.26 8.71 -17.78
N GLN A 358 1.48 8.84 -17.22
CA GLN A 358 1.81 9.90 -16.25
C GLN A 358 1.65 11.28 -16.92
N ILE A 359 1.34 12.29 -16.10
CA ILE A 359 1.19 13.68 -16.53
C ILE A 359 2.42 14.46 -16.08
N PRO A 360 3.08 15.26 -16.95
CA PRO A 360 4.18 16.11 -16.53
C PRO A 360 3.72 17.08 -15.44
N ALA A 361 4.37 17.03 -14.27
CA ALA A 361 4.01 17.87 -13.14
C ALA A 361 4.53 19.30 -13.34
N SER A 362 3.64 20.29 -13.21
CA SER A 362 3.97 21.73 -13.16
C SER A 362 4.03 22.27 -11.73
N THR A 363 3.43 21.54 -10.78
CA THR A 363 3.38 21.88 -9.35
C THR A 363 3.61 20.64 -8.50
N PHE A 364 3.96 20.84 -7.21
CA PHE A 364 4.08 19.75 -6.25
C PHE A 364 2.73 19.12 -5.92
N VAL A 365 1.65 19.91 -5.97
CA VAL A 365 0.30 19.43 -5.69
C VAL A 365 -0.25 18.70 -6.90
N ALA A 366 -0.71 17.46 -6.72
CA ALA A 366 -1.29 16.66 -7.80
C ALA A 366 -2.52 17.35 -8.40
N LYS A 367 -2.65 17.29 -9.74
CA LYS A 367 -3.66 18.02 -10.51
C LYS A 367 -5.10 17.75 -10.08
N ALA A 368 -5.41 16.58 -9.54
CA ALA A 368 -6.75 16.24 -9.08
C ALA A 368 -7.15 16.93 -7.75
N LEU A 369 -6.16 17.38 -6.97
CA LEU A 369 -6.43 18.15 -5.76
C LEU A 369 -6.89 19.56 -6.11
N LYS A 370 -7.83 20.05 -5.34
CA LYS A 370 -8.45 21.36 -5.53
C LYS A 370 -8.26 22.21 -4.28
N ASP A 371 -8.20 23.52 -4.47
CA ASP A 371 -8.26 24.47 -3.39
C ASP A 371 -9.69 24.57 -2.78
N TYR A 372 -9.84 25.43 -1.78
CA TYR A 372 -11.13 25.66 -1.12
C TYR A 372 -12.21 26.26 -2.04
N ASP A 373 -11.82 26.87 -3.15
CA ASP A 373 -12.72 27.39 -4.19
C ASP A 373 -13.08 26.32 -5.24
N GLY A 374 -12.55 25.11 -5.12
CA GLY A 374 -12.74 24.02 -6.06
C GLY A 374 -11.91 24.15 -7.34
N LYS A 375 -10.93 25.06 -7.37
CA LYS A 375 -10.01 25.24 -8.50
C LYS A 375 -8.81 24.33 -8.37
N SER A 376 -8.24 23.92 -9.50
CA SER A 376 -7.00 23.13 -9.51
C SER A 376 -5.82 24.01 -9.11
N PHE A 377 -4.93 23.48 -8.24
CA PHE A 377 -3.63 24.10 -7.98
C PHE A 377 -2.70 24.07 -9.21
N ALA A 378 -2.89 23.09 -10.08
CA ALA A 378 -2.17 22.98 -11.35
C ALA A 378 -2.93 23.81 -12.41
N ALA A 379 -2.52 25.06 -12.57
CA ALA A 379 -3.00 25.91 -13.65
C ALA A 379 -2.33 25.54 -14.99
#